data_c96c27496ca1afb0dc683788c197bfc1
#
_entry.id   c96c27496ca1afb0dc683788c197bfc1
#
_cell.length_a   1.000
_cell.length_b   1.000
_cell.length_c   1.000
_cell.angle_alpha   90.00
_cell.angle_beta   90.00
_cell.angle_gamma   90.00
#
_symmetry.space_group_name_H-M   'P 1'
#
loop_
_entity.id
_entity.type
_entity.pdbx_description
1 polymer ?
#
loop_
_entity_poly.entity_id
_entity_poly.type
_entity_poly.pdbx_seq_one_letter_code
_entity_poly.pdbx_strand_id
1 'polypeptide(L)'
;MDLKTLKRDMQKKFSSPQVEMRQIGPRDVAKLLGGMGACGLETRCCSKFLTEFSPISIKMAKEQGISLTPTEITGMCGRLRCCLVYEYDQYVAARKELPKRNKRVVTPKGEGKVTDIIPMSNTIMVLLDSEERGYPVPFQREDIQPWDELEALRRKSEAPCDRHEGGGCTCGKARKQNPN
;
A
#
# COMPACT_ATOMS: atom_id res chain seq x y z
N MET A 1 -11.31 40.82 -1.45
CA MET A 1 -11.94 41.37 -0.25
C MET A 1 -10.82 41.81 0.71
N ASP A 2 -10.81 43.06 1.14
CA ASP A 2 -9.75 43.55 2.03
C ASP A 2 -10.09 43.23 3.49
N LEU A 3 -9.31 42.32 4.09
CA LEU A 3 -9.50 41.85 5.48
C LEU A 3 -9.37 43.02 6.51
N LYS A 4 -8.53 44.01 6.18
CA LYS A 4 -8.34 45.16 7.09
C LYS A 4 -9.57 46.02 7.16
N THR A 5 -10.20 46.28 6.00
CA THR A 5 -11.45 47.03 5.92
C THR A 5 -12.58 46.33 6.66
N LEU A 6 -12.73 44.99 6.41
CA LEU A 6 -13.73 44.18 7.09
C LEU A 6 -13.54 44.18 8.62
N LYS A 7 -12.29 44.02 9.12
CA LYS A 7 -12.00 44.07 10.55
C LYS A 7 -12.44 45.41 11.18
N ARG A 8 -12.12 46.53 10.50
CA ARG A 8 -12.48 47.87 10.97
C ARG A 8 -14.00 48.09 11.02
N ASP A 9 -14.73 47.61 10.01
CA ASP A 9 -16.17 47.75 9.94
C ASP A 9 -16.86 46.87 10.99
N MET A 10 -16.39 45.68 11.23
CA MET A 10 -16.85 44.79 12.31
C MET A 10 -16.56 45.38 13.69
N GLN A 11 -15.37 45.99 13.90
CA GLN A 11 -15.02 46.63 15.16
C GLN A 11 -15.89 47.88 15.47
N LYS A 12 -16.29 48.63 14.41
CA LYS A 12 -17.25 49.75 14.57
C LYS A 12 -18.63 49.26 15.00
N LYS A 13 -19.06 48.10 14.44
CA LYS A 13 -20.38 47.55 14.76
C LYS A 13 -20.45 46.94 16.15
N PHE A 14 -19.34 46.36 16.61
CA PHE A 14 -19.20 45.79 17.96
C PHE A 14 -18.21 46.61 18.77
N SER A 15 -18.72 47.64 19.47
CA SER A 15 -17.89 48.60 20.21
C SER A 15 -17.24 48.04 21.48
N SER A 16 -17.86 47.03 22.09
CA SER A 16 -17.40 46.48 23.37
C SER A 16 -16.39 45.31 23.21
N PRO A 17 -16.61 44.26 22.37
CA PRO A 17 -15.65 43.19 22.23
C PRO A 17 -14.54 43.56 21.24
N GLN A 18 -13.30 43.11 21.53
CA GLN A 18 -12.19 43.20 20.57
C GLN A 18 -12.39 42.20 19.44
N VAL A 19 -12.46 42.69 18.21
CA VAL A 19 -12.58 41.83 17.01
C VAL A 19 -11.20 41.35 16.54
N GLU A 20 -10.96 40.03 16.62
CA GLU A 20 -9.80 39.41 16.06
C GLU A 20 -10.19 38.59 14.80
N MET A 21 -9.51 38.81 13.68
CA MET A 21 -9.72 38.08 12.46
C MET A 21 -8.49 37.20 12.17
N ARG A 22 -8.71 35.91 12.11
CA ARG A 22 -7.66 34.92 11.81
C ARG A 22 -7.99 34.20 10.51
N GLN A 23 -7.07 34.25 9.57
CA GLN A 23 -7.17 33.46 8.33
C GLN A 23 -6.82 32.01 8.62
N ILE A 24 -7.71 31.09 8.28
CA ILE A 24 -7.54 29.65 8.47
C ILE A 24 -7.47 28.92 7.14
N GLY A 25 -6.81 27.76 7.13
CA GLY A 25 -6.68 26.91 5.95
C GLY A 25 -7.93 26.07 5.67
N PRO A 26 -8.08 25.51 4.46
CA PRO A 26 -9.23 24.67 4.09
C PRO A 26 -9.42 23.45 5.01
N ARG A 27 -8.35 22.90 5.57
CA ARG A 27 -8.42 21.77 6.50
C ARG A 27 -8.98 22.20 7.85
N ASP A 28 -8.65 23.40 8.32
CA ASP A 28 -9.17 23.94 9.56
C ASP A 28 -10.66 24.31 9.42
N VAL A 29 -11.05 24.83 8.25
CA VAL A 29 -12.47 25.00 7.91
C VAL A 29 -13.20 23.68 7.96
N ALA A 30 -12.66 22.63 7.33
CA ALA A 30 -13.25 21.29 7.35
C ALA A 30 -13.31 20.69 8.76
N LYS A 31 -12.34 21.02 9.63
CA LYS A 31 -12.33 20.63 11.05
C LYS A 31 -13.47 21.31 11.82
N LEU A 32 -13.67 22.60 11.63
CA LEU A 32 -14.72 23.37 12.29
C LEU A 32 -16.13 22.95 11.84
N LEU A 33 -16.32 22.71 10.54
CA LEU A 33 -17.59 22.27 9.99
C LEU A 33 -17.96 20.84 10.41
N GLY A 34 -16.97 20.01 10.75
CA GLY A 34 -17.19 18.63 11.15
C GLY A 34 -17.82 17.76 10.05
N GLY A 35 -18.49 16.68 10.45
CA GLY A 35 -19.19 15.75 9.58
C GLY A 35 -18.38 14.54 9.14
N MET A 36 -18.91 13.77 8.20
CA MET A 36 -18.35 12.49 7.73
C MET A 36 -17.02 12.68 6.99
N GLY A 37 -16.12 11.73 7.17
CA GLY A 37 -14.86 11.62 6.42
C GLY A 37 -15.07 11.10 5.00
N ALA A 38 -14.13 11.39 4.09
CA ALA A 38 -14.13 10.82 2.73
C ALA A 38 -13.99 9.29 2.68
N CYS A 39 -13.58 8.66 3.79
CA CYS A 39 -13.47 7.21 3.97
C CYS A 39 -14.72 6.58 4.60
N GLY A 40 -15.79 7.35 4.87
CA GLY A 40 -17.00 6.88 5.51
C GLY A 40 -17.03 6.90 7.04
N LEU A 41 -15.95 7.31 7.70
CA LEU A 41 -15.97 7.52 9.16
C LEU A 41 -16.96 8.63 9.52
N GLU A 42 -17.79 8.40 10.53
CA GLU A 42 -18.82 9.35 11.00
C GLU A 42 -18.23 10.70 11.38
N THR A 43 -17.06 10.69 12.03
CA THR A 43 -16.35 11.89 12.44
C THR A 43 -15.02 11.98 11.74
N ARG A 44 -14.69 13.15 11.17
CA ARG A 44 -13.40 13.40 10.52
C ARG A 44 -12.24 13.25 11.48
N CYS A 45 -11.16 12.61 11.05
CA CYS A 45 -9.93 12.45 11.85
C CYS A 45 -9.39 13.79 12.36
N CYS A 46 -9.46 14.85 11.54
CA CYS A 46 -9.02 16.19 11.91
C CYS A 46 -9.85 16.83 13.03
N SER A 47 -11.11 16.43 13.20
CA SER A 47 -11.97 16.91 14.30
C SER A 47 -11.83 16.08 15.58
N LYS A 48 -11.30 14.84 15.49
CA LYS A 48 -11.25 13.89 16.60
C LYS A 48 -9.85 13.79 17.22
N PHE A 49 -8.90 13.21 16.55
CA PHE A 49 -7.60 12.86 17.14
C PHE A 49 -6.40 13.41 16.34
N LEU A 50 -6.54 13.68 15.04
CA LEU A 50 -5.44 14.11 14.20
C LEU A 50 -5.43 15.65 14.09
N THR A 51 -4.85 16.31 15.07
CA THR A 51 -4.82 17.77 15.16
C THR A 51 -3.62 18.41 14.48
N GLU A 52 -2.51 17.69 14.41
CA GLU A 52 -1.26 18.13 13.79
C GLU A 52 -1.07 17.48 12.42
N PHE A 53 -0.53 18.23 11.48
CA PHE A 53 -0.39 17.80 10.09
C PHE A 53 1.02 18.03 9.59
N SER A 54 1.72 16.95 9.34
CA SER A 54 2.97 16.93 8.59
C SER A 54 2.71 17.09 7.08
N PRO A 55 3.70 17.51 6.30
CA PRO A 55 3.58 17.56 4.84
C PRO A 55 3.23 16.20 4.24
N ILE A 56 2.25 16.18 3.34
CA ILE A 56 1.74 14.96 2.72
C ILE A 56 2.20 14.91 1.26
N SER A 57 2.76 13.78 0.83
CA SER A 57 3.22 13.57 -0.53
C SER A 57 2.48 12.43 -1.23
N ILE A 58 2.42 12.51 -2.57
CA ILE A 58 1.84 11.44 -3.41
C ILE A 58 2.63 10.13 -3.28
N LYS A 59 3.93 10.21 -2.93
CA LYS A 59 4.75 9.02 -2.66
C LYS A 59 4.14 8.14 -1.56
N MET A 60 3.57 8.75 -0.53
CA MET A 60 2.91 8.03 0.57
C MET A 60 1.71 7.22 0.08
N ALA A 61 0.91 7.76 -0.85
CA ALA A 61 -0.20 7.03 -1.46
C ALA A 61 0.28 5.82 -2.29
N LYS A 62 1.38 5.97 -3.04
CA LYS A 62 2.00 4.87 -3.79
C LYS A 62 2.52 3.77 -2.87
N GLU A 63 3.13 4.12 -1.74
CA GLU A 63 3.60 3.15 -0.76
C GLU A 63 2.44 2.40 -0.08
N GLN A 64 1.29 3.02 0.07
CA GLN A 64 0.09 2.38 0.60
C GLN A 64 -0.70 1.59 -0.45
N GLY A 65 -0.31 1.66 -1.72
CA GLY A 65 -0.98 0.97 -2.81
C GLY A 65 -2.34 1.57 -3.18
N ILE A 66 -2.61 2.81 -2.77
CA ILE A 66 -3.86 3.52 -3.07
C ILE A 66 -3.80 4.04 -4.50
N SER A 67 -4.92 3.91 -5.22
CA SER A 67 -5.08 4.50 -6.56
C SER A 67 -4.89 6.02 -6.50
N LEU A 68 -4.21 6.58 -7.52
CA LEU A 68 -3.92 8.00 -7.58
C LEU A 68 -5.08 8.83 -8.14
N THR A 69 -6.28 8.28 -8.17
CA THR A 69 -7.48 9.03 -8.57
C THR A 69 -7.78 10.11 -7.53
N PRO A 70 -8.16 11.32 -7.95
CA PRO A 70 -8.46 12.42 -7.02
C PRO A 70 -9.50 12.06 -5.96
N THR A 71 -10.48 11.24 -6.28
CA THR A 71 -11.52 10.77 -5.36
C THR A 71 -10.98 9.94 -4.20
N GLU A 72 -9.91 9.18 -4.43
CA GLU A 72 -9.31 8.30 -3.42
C GLU A 72 -8.22 8.98 -2.59
N ILE A 73 -7.46 9.90 -3.18
CA ILE A 73 -6.35 10.56 -2.47
C ILE A 73 -6.74 11.90 -1.83
N THR A 74 -7.89 12.48 -2.21
CA THR A 74 -8.33 13.79 -1.71
C THR A 74 -9.32 13.64 -0.56
N GLY A 75 -9.11 14.40 0.50
CA GLY A 75 -10.04 14.49 1.63
C GLY A 75 -11.15 15.52 1.40
N MET A 76 -12.12 15.60 2.31
CA MET A 76 -13.23 16.56 2.26
C MET A 76 -12.79 18.03 2.30
N CYS A 77 -11.56 18.31 2.72
CA CYS A 77 -10.98 19.65 2.68
C CYS A 77 -10.36 20.04 1.33
N GLY A 78 -10.45 19.19 0.30
CA GLY A 78 -9.85 19.41 -1.02
C GLY A 78 -8.33 19.23 -1.09
N ARG A 79 -7.67 18.82 0.00
CA ARG A 79 -6.24 18.49 0.06
C ARG A 79 -6.03 17.00 0.18
N LEU A 80 -4.79 16.52 0.00
CA LEU A 80 -4.44 15.11 0.21
C LEU A 80 -4.91 14.63 1.59
N ARG A 81 -5.36 13.39 1.66
CA ARG A 81 -5.85 12.77 2.90
C ARG A 81 -4.75 12.72 3.95
N CYS A 82 -5.07 13.17 5.16
CA CYS A 82 -4.14 13.18 6.28
C CYS A 82 -3.78 11.78 6.81
N CYS A 83 -4.64 10.77 6.60
CA CYS A 83 -4.32 9.39 6.95
C CYS A 83 -3.10 8.86 6.19
N LEU A 84 -2.80 9.38 4.98
CA LEU A 84 -1.62 8.96 4.20
C LEU A 84 -0.31 9.18 4.97
N VAL A 85 -0.16 10.26 5.69
CA VAL A 85 1.03 10.50 6.51
C VAL A 85 0.93 9.79 7.86
N TYR A 86 -0.27 9.72 8.44
CA TYR A 86 -0.49 9.10 9.73
C TYR A 86 -0.17 7.59 9.73
N GLU A 87 -0.56 6.90 8.67
CA GLU A 87 -0.35 5.46 8.54
C GLU A 87 0.97 5.09 7.84
N TYR A 88 1.70 6.07 7.30
CA TYR A 88 2.86 5.85 6.43
C TYR A 88 3.91 4.91 7.02
N ASP A 89 4.31 5.15 8.27
CA ASP A 89 5.38 4.39 8.92
C ASP A 89 4.99 2.92 9.13
N GLN A 90 3.72 2.65 9.42
CA GLN A 90 3.18 1.30 9.56
C GLN A 90 3.25 0.53 8.24
N TYR A 91 2.85 1.18 7.14
CA TYR A 91 2.94 0.57 5.81
C TYR A 91 4.39 0.32 5.37
N VAL A 92 5.29 1.25 5.64
CA VAL A 92 6.72 1.09 5.34
C VAL A 92 7.33 -0.07 6.14
N ALA A 93 7.00 -0.18 7.43
CA ALA A 93 7.45 -1.28 8.27
C ALA A 93 6.94 -2.64 7.75
N ALA A 94 5.63 -2.76 7.53
CA ALA A 94 5.01 -3.98 7.01
C ALA A 94 5.59 -4.38 5.64
N ARG A 95 5.83 -3.42 4.75
CA ARG A 95 6.41 -3.69 3.43
C ARG A 95 7.84 -4.19 3.44
N LYS A 96 8.64 -3.78 4.41
CA LYS A 96 10.03 -4.27 4.53
C LYS A 96 10.09 -5.78 4.76
N GLU A 97 9.08 -6.31 5.38
CA GLU A 97 9.00 -7.71 5.73
C GLU A 97 8.43 -8.60 4.62
N LEU A 98 7.81 -8.03 3.62
CA LEU A 98 7.15 -8.73 2.52
C LEU A 98 8.00 -8.77 1.25
N PRO A 99 7.90 -9.82 0.41
CA PRO A 99 8.59 -9.89 -0.86
C PRO A 99 8.08 -8.79 -1.80
N LYS A 100 8.96 -8.28 -2.66
CA LYS A 100 8.59 -7.24 -3.64
C LYS A 100 7.68 -7.83 -4.73
N ARG A 101 6.80 -7.01 -5.30
CA ARG A 101 6.02 -7.34 -6.50
C ARG A 101 6.92 -7.87 -7.61
N ASN A 102 6.42 -8.79 -8.40
CA ASN A 102 7.09 -9.46 -9.51
C ASN A 102 8.25 -10.39 -9.11
N LYS A 103 8.53 -10.62 -7.83
CA LYS A 103 9.48 -11.66 -7.42
C LYS A 103 8.85 -13.04 -7.48
N ARG A 104 9.68 -14.04 -7.76
CA ARG A 104 9.29 -15.44 -7.65
C ARG A 104 9.36 -15.87 -6.20
N VAL A 105 8.43 -16.72 -5.82
CA VAL A 105 8.29 -17.26 -4.47
C VAL A 105 7.83 -18.70 -4.54
N VAL A 106 8.11 -19.44 -3.47
CA VAL A 106 7.64 -20.81 -3.30
C VAL A 106 6.51 -20.79 -2.29
N THR A 107 5.38 -21.37 -2.69
CA THR A 107 4.18 -21.51 -1.85
C THR A 107 3.89 -22.99 -1.62
N PRO A 108 3.06 -23.38 -0.63
CA PRO A 108 2.65 -24.75 -0.41
C PRO A 108 1.97 -25.42 -1.62
N LYS A 109 1.40 -24.61 -2.52
CA LYS A 109 0.75 -25.08 -3.76
C LYS A 109 1.68 -25.12 -4.98
N GLY A 110 2.92 -24.67 -4.84
CA GLY A 110 3.89 -24.63 -5.93
C GLY A 110 4.60 -23.30 -6.07
N GLU A 111 5.43 -23.20 -7.10
CA GLU A 111 6.14 -21.97 -7.43
C GLU A 111 5.21 -20.98 -8.13
N GLY A 112 5.44 -19.70 -7.89
CA GLY A 112 4.64 -18.65 -8.52
C GLY A 112 5.29 -17.28 -8.44
N LYS A 113 4.61 -16.31 -9.04
CA LYS A 113 5.05 -14.91 -9.09
C LYS A 113 4.14 -14.03 -8.25
N VAL A 114 4.73 -13.19 -7.40
CA VAL A 114 4.01 -12.20 -6.62
C VAL A 114 3.37 -11.15 -7.55
N THR A 115 2.06 -11.08 -7.54
CA THR A 115 1.28 -10.11 -8.34
C THR A 115 1.01 -8.86 -7.52
N ASP A 116 0.49 -9.03 -6.31
CA ASP A 116 0.16 -7.92 -5.41
C ASP A 116 0.46 -8.27 -3.95
N ILE A 117 0.49 -7.24 -3.12
CA ILE A 117 0.82 -7.34 -1.70
C ILE A 117 -0.15 -6.46 -0.92
N ILE A 118 -0.75 -7.02 0.12
CA ILE A 118 -1.62 -6.30 1.06
C ILE A 118 -0.90 -6.24 2.42
N PRO A 119 -0.12 -5.17 2.68
CA PRO A 119 0.80 -5.12 3.82
C PRO A 119 0.12 -5.26 5.18
N MET A 120 -1.06 -4.66 5.36
CA MET A 120 -1.74 -4.63 6.65
C MET A 120 -2.32 -5.99 7.08
N SER A 121 -2.66 -6.86 6.15
CA SER A 121 -3.13 -8.23 6.42
C SER A 121 -2.02 -9.28 6.27
N ASN A 122 -0.77 -8.88 5.99
CA ASN A 122 0.36 -9.77 5.69
C ASN A 122 0.05 -10.78 4.57
N THR A 123 -0.85 -10.40 3.65
CA THR A 123 -1.31 -11.26 2.58
C THR A 123 -0.59 -10.92 1.28
N ILE A 124 -0.16 -11.95 0.58
CA ILE A 124 0.56 -11.86 -0.67
C ILE A 124 -0.24 -12.58 -1.75
N MET A 125 -0.55 -11.89 -2.83
CA MET A 125 -1.24 -12.46 -3.97
C MET A 125 -0.21 -13.06 -4.92
N VAL A 126 -0.28 -14.38 -5.10
CA VAL A 126 0.67 -15.13 -5.94
C VAL A 126 -0.07 -15.76 -7.11
N LEU A 127 0.46 -15.55 -8.32
CA LEU A 127 0.05 -16.26 -9.51
C LEU A 127 0.92 -17.52 -9.63
N LEU A 128 0.30 -18.69 -9.52
CA LEU A 128 0.99 -19.98 -9.61
C LEU A 128 1.38 -20.28 -11.06
N ASP A 129 2.58 -20.82 -11.26
CA ASP A 129 3.09 -21.21 -12.58
C ASP A 129 2.38 -22.46 -13.15
N SER A 130 1.69 -23.24 -12.30
CA SER A 130 0.92 -24.42 -12.69
C SER A 130 -0.39 -24.10 -13.41
N GLU A 131 -0.89 -22.87 -13.29
CA GLU A 131 -2.14 -22.44 -13.89
C GLU A 131 -1.90 -21.38 -14.96
N GLU A 132 -1.85 -21.74 -16.25
CA GLU A 132 -1.61 -20.80 -17.37
C GLU A 132 -2.65 -19.66 -17.47
N ARG A 133 -3.83 -19.81 -16.86
CA ARG A 133 -4.90 -18.80 -16.74
C ARG A 133 -5.42 -18.64 -15.32
N GLY A 134 -4.55 -18.88 -14.31
CA GLY A 134 -4.93 -18.85 -12.92
C GLY A 134 -5.25 -17.44 -12.41
N TYR A 135 -6.14 -17.38 -11.44
CA TYR A 135 -6.35 -16.16 -10.66
C TYR A 135 -5.28 -16.09 -9.56
N PRO A 136 -4.86 -14.85 -9.17
CA PRO A 136 -3.95 -14.69 -8.04
C PRO A 136 -4.54 -15.29 -6.77
N VAL A 137 -3.82 -16.21 -6.13
CA VAL A 137 -4.25 -16.87 -4.89
C VAL A 137 -3.61 -16.14 -3.72
N PRO A 138 -4.40 -15.82 -2.66
CA PRO A 138 -3.86 -15.20 -1.45
C PRO A 138 -3.14 -16.24 -0.59
N PHE A 139 -1.92 -15.89 -0.15
CA PHE A 139 -1.12 -16.65 0.81
C PHE A 139 -0.70 -15.73 1.96
N GLN A 140 -0.57 -16.28 3.17
CA GLN A 140 0.02 -15.58 4.28
C GLN A 140 1.54 -15.53 4.15
N ARG A 141 2.17 -14.54 4.76
CA ARG A 141 3.63 -14.40 4.73
C ARG A 141 4.36 -15.64 5.23
N GLU A 142 3.82 -16.30 6.25
CA GLU A 142 4.40 -17.47 6.90
C GLU A 142 4.49 -18.68 5.96
N ASP A 143 3.58 -18.78 5.00
CA ASP A 143 3.48 -19.85 4.03
C ASP A 143 4.43 -19.67 2.83
N ILE A 144 5.07 -18.50 2.70
CA ILE A 144 5.85 -18.14 1.53
C ILE A 144 7.34 -18.16 1.84
N GLN A 145 8.09 -18.91 1.05
CA GLN A 145 9.54 -18.92 1.09
C GLN A 145 10.12 -18.12 -0.09
N PRO A 146 11.23 -17.39 0.13
CA PRO A 146 11.92 -16.74 -0.97
C PRO A 146 12.38 -17.80 -1.97
N TRP A 147 12.18 -17.52 -3.26
CA TRP A 147 12.67 -18.38 -4.31
C TRP A 147 14.20 -18.26 -4.42
N ASP A 148 14.90 -19.34 -4.10
CA ASP A 148 16.33 -19.46 -4.34
C ASP A 148 16.55 -20.27 -5.61
N GLU A 149 17.30 -19.72 -6.56
CA GLU A 149 17.59 -20.35 -7.85
C GLU A 149 18.31 -21.69 -7.68
N LEU A 150 19.22 -21.78 -6.72
CA LEU A 150 19.94 -23.02 -6.40
C LEU A 150 19.01 -24.08 -5.82
N GLU A 151 18.10 -23.70 -4.91
CA GLU A 151 17.10 -24.63 -4.38
C GLU A 151 16.08 -25.07 -5.43
N ALA A 152 15.66 -24.16 -6.33
CA ALA A 152 14.77 -24.50 -7.43
C ALA A 152 15.42 -25.50 -8.41
N LEU A 153 16.70 -25.33 -8.71
CA LEU A 153 17.47 -26.29 -9.51
C LEU A 153 17.60 -27.64 -8.80
N ARG A 154 17.82 -27.63 -7.48
CA ARG A 154 17.90 -28.83 -6.66
C ARG A 154 16.59 -29.61 -6.62
N ARG A 155 15.45 -28.92 -6.40
CA ARG A 155 14.10 -29.50 -6.44
C ARG A 155 13.80 -30.13 -7.83
N LYS A 156 14.17 -29.43 -8.91
CA LYS A 156 14.02 -29.96 -10.28
C LYS A 156 14.89 -31.17 -10.55
N SER A 157 16.06 -31.28 -9.91
CA SER A 157 16.94 -32.44 -10.03
C SER A 157 16.47 -33.66 -9.22
N GLU A 158 15.75 -33.42 -8.13
CA GLU A 158 15.19 -34.43 -7.22
C GLU A 158 13.78 -34.89 -7.63
N ALA A 159 13.05 -34.05 -8.40
CA ALA A 159 11.72 -34.40 -8.88
C ALA A 159 11.76 -35.59 -9.88
N PRO A 160 10.84 -36.56 -9.77
CA PRO A 160 10.75 -37.64 -10.72
C PRO A 160 10.48 -37.11 -12.13
N CYS A 161 11.05 -37.74 -13.13
CA CYS A 161 10.91 -37.30 -14.50
C CYS A 161 9.53 -37.67 -15.05
N ASP A 162 8.69 -36.65 -15.30
CA ASP A 162 7.30 -36.80 -15.78
C ASP A 162 7.20 -37.43 -17.19
N ARG A 163 8.33 -37.61 -17.89
CA ARG A 163 8.36 -38.15 -19.25
C ARG A 163 8.63 -39.66 -19.34
N HIS A 164 9.00 -40.29 -18.24
CA HIS A 164 9.33 -41.72 -18.23
C HIS A 164 8.73 -42.40 -17.00
N GLU A 165 7.68 -43.13 -17.17
CA GLU A 165 7.10 -44.04 -16.19
C GLU A 165 8.01 -45.24 -15.96
N GLY A 166 9.12 -45.10 -15.24
CA GLY A 166 9.99 -46.23 -14.97
C GLY A 166 11.43 -45.81 -14.67
N GLY A 167 11.77 -45.82 -13.43
CA GLY A 167 12.98 -45.47 -12.70
C GLY A 167 14.35 -45.61 -13.36
N GLY A 168 14.62 -44.98 -14.48
CA GLY A 168 15.91 -45.06 -15.16
C GLY A 168 16.25 -43.90 -16.08
N CYS A 169 15.77 -42.67 -15.73
CA CYS A 169 16.01 -41.53 -16.58
C CYS A 169 17.43 -40.95 -16.41
N THR A 170 18.22 -40.97 -17.50
CA THR A 170 19.55 -40.34 -17.61
C THR A 170 19.51 -38.92 -18.15
N CYS A 171 18.30 -38.32 -18.39
CA CYS A 171 18.12 -37.00 -19.00
C CYS A 171 18.72 -35.85 -18.18
N GLY A 172 18.90 -36.00 -16.87
CA GLY A 172 19.60 -35.01 -16.01
C GLY A 172 21.14 -35.10 -16.06
N LYS A 173 21.70 -36.24 -16.50
CA LYS A 173 23.15 -36.43 -16.51
C LYS A 173 23.82 -35.99 -17.82
N ALA A 174 23.07 -35.86 -18.90
CA ALA A 174 23.61 -35.53 -20.22
C ALA A 174 23.95 -34.01 -20.40
N ARG A 175 23.59 -33.14 -19.46
CA ARG A 175 23.84 -31.69 -19.54
C ARG A 175 25.12 -31.20 -18.86
N LYS A 176 25.89 -32.10 -18.23
CA LYS A 176 27.15 -31.76 -17.53
C LYS A 176 28.44 -31.96 -18.34
N GLN A 177 28.35 -32.34 -19.61
CA GLN A 177 29.52 -32.51 -20.46
C GLN A 177 29.39 -31.68 -21.72
N ASN A 178 29.66 -30.40 -21.62
CA ASN A 178 30.20 -29.62 -22.73
C ASN A 178 31.03 -28.45 -22.17
N PRO A 179 32.33 -28.60 -21.95
CA PRO A 179 33.26 -27.52 -21.81
C PRO A 179 33.78 -27.16 -23.18
N ASN A 180 33.33 -26.03 -23.75
CA ASN A 180 34.08 -25.25 -24.72
C ASN A 180 33.65 -23.79 -24.62
#